data_438c51c13f1bd2ee1a291b60c5761199
#
_entry.id   438c51c13f1bd2ee1a291b60c5761199
#
_cell.length_a   1.000
_cell.length_b   1.000
_cell.length_c   1.000
_cell.angle_alpha   90.00
_cell.angle_beta   90.00
_cell.angle_gamma   90.00
#
_symmetry.space_group_name_H-M   'P 1'
#
loop_
_entity.id
_entity.type
_entity.pdbx_description
1 polymer ?
#
loop_
_entity_poly.entity_id
_entity_poly.type
_entity_poly.pdbx_seq_one_letter_code
_entity_poly.pdbx_strand_id
1 'polypeptide(L)'
;MATIFDKSIPNRKGVALPVCDVPTKSDIPKELRRGTDLNLAELSELDVVRHFTELSRKNFGLDSGFYPLGSCTMKYNPKITEVIAGLNGFANLHPYLPQLRHGGMLVQGALQVMHEFEKTLCEISGMDAFTLHPMAGAHGELTGMMMIAAYHKDKGNEKTEVLIPDEAHGTNPASSAIAGYTTRSIPTNKTTGMLDIDELEKCVTDKTAAIMLTNPSTLGIFNSKIKKVTEIAHRHDALVYYDGANLNAVLGKFRPGDAGIDVMHINLHKTFATPHGGGGPGAGPVGVQKHLVPFLPISRVEKRKDNTYTLEYNFPKSIGYISPFYGNFLIVLRAYAYCLLLGAEGLTQISENAVLNANYMMNKLKDIYDLPYDIQCMHEFVLSASRQAEKGVKALDIAKALIDRGFHPPTIYFPLIVKEAMMIEPTECESKETLDSFIQAMRDIAEMAEKEPETVHSCPVTTDISRPNELQAAKAMDLCQIAL
;
A
#
# COMPACT_ATOMS: atom_id res chain seq x y z
N MET A 1 16.16 23.24 13.40
CA MET A 1 17.24 22.23 13.28
C MET A 1 18.26 22.75 12.28
N ALA A 2 19.57 22.66 12.58
CA ALA A 2 20.60 23.02 11.60
C ALA A 2 20.59 22.02 10.43
N THR A 3 20.67 22.53 9.21
CA THR A 3 20.78 21.71 8.01
C THR A 3 22.19 21.11 7.89
N ILE A 4 22.36 20.19 6.96
CA ILE A 4 23.68 19.65 6.67
C ILE A 4 24.65 20.73 6.14
N PHE A 5 24.13 21.76 5.47
CA PHE A 5 24.90 22.89 4.96
C PHE A 5 25.35 23.84 6.08
N ASP A 6 24.53 24.02 7.11
CA ASP A 6 24.91 24.84 8.29
C ASP A 6 26.06 24.21 9.11
N LYS A 7 26.27 22.90 8.95
CA LYS A 7 27.34 22.12 9.60
C LYS A 7 28.63 22.09 8.75
N SER A 8 28.62 22.65 7.53
CA SER A 8 29.75 22.64 6.62
C SER A 8 30.94 23.44 7.13
N ILE A 9 32.12 22.87 7.05
CA ILE A 9 33.38 23.55 7.39
C ILE A 9 34.33 23.41 6.21
N PRO A 10 34.81 24.53 5.64
CA PRO A 10 35.68 24.51 4.47
C PRO A 10 36.89 23.58 4.63
N ASN A 11 37.19 22.80 3.59
CA ASN A 11 38.26 21.82 3.50
C ASN A 11 38.11 20.57 4.42
N ARG A 12 36.96 20.40 5.09
CA ARG A 12 36.70 19.18 5.83
C ARG A 12 36.38 18.03 4.86
N LYS A 13 37.02 16.87 5.06
CA LYS A 13 36.86 15.69 4.20
C LYS A 13 36.20 14.57 4.95
N GLY A 14 35.21 13.92 4.34
CA GLY A 14 34.53 12.74 4.87
C GLY A 14 35.36 11.46 4.70
N VAL A 15 36.03 11.33 3.55
CA VAL A 15 36.85 10.18 3.21
C VAL A 15 38.09 10.62 2.43
N ALA A 16 39.19 9.93 2.65
CA ALA A 16 40.40 10.08 1.83
C ALA A 16 40.28 9.16 0.60
N LEU A 17 40.13 9.76 -0.56
CA LEU A 17 40.15 9.00 -1.82
C LEU A 17 41.60 8.58 -2.17
N PRO A 18 41.79 7.42 -2.75
CA PRO A 18 43.10 7.03 -3.29
C PRO A 18 43.53 8.00 -4.38
N VAL A 19 44.85 8.17 -4.51
CA VAL A 19 45.40 8.98 -5.60
C VAL A 19 45.03 8.34 -6.94
N CYS A 20 44.57 9.14 -7.90
CA CYS A 20 44.29 8.67 -9.25
C CYS A 20 45.63 8.23 -9.90
N ASP A 21 45.77 6.96 -10.24
CA ASP A 21 46.95 6.34 -10.82
C ASP A 21 46.89 6.24 -12.35
N VAL A 22 45.84 6.77 -12.97
CA VAL A 22 45.67 6.84 -14.42
C VAL A 22 45.67 8.30 -14.90
N PRO A 23 46.14 8.58 -16.14
CA PRO A 23 46.09 9.93 -16.69
C PRO A 23 44.65 10.45 -16.75
N THR A 24 44.38 11.55 -16.08
CA THR A 24 43.07 12.22 -16.14
C THR A 24 43.06 13.16 -17.34
N LYS A 25 42.16 12.90 -18.29
CA LYS A 25 41.87 13.78 -19.43
C LYS A 25 40.41 14.14 -19.43
N SER A 26 40.14 15.43 -19.52
CA SER A 26 38.78 15.89 -19.68
C SER A 26 38.54 16.23 -21.16
N ASP A 27 37.67 15.47 -21.79
CA ASP A 27 37.29 15.69 -23.20
C ASP A 27 36.06 16.63 -23.32
N ILE A 28 35.59 17.17 -22.18
CA ILE A 28 34.51 18.17 -22.19
C ILE A 28 35.04 19.52 -22.70
N PRO A 29 34.47 20.09 -23.77
CA PRO A 29 34.84 21.40 -24.28
C PRO A 29 34.74 22.46 -23.16
N LYS A 30 35.65 23.43 -23.17
CA LYS A 30 35.71 24.46 -22.09
C LYS A 30 34.39 25.21 -21.89
N GLU A 31 33.70 25.51 -22.97
CA GLU A 31 32.42 26.22 -23.02
C GLU A 31 31.26 25.42 -22.40
N LEU A 32 31.40 24.10 -22.32
CA LEU A 32 30.43 23.19 -21.70
C LEU A 32 30.79 22.78 -20.26
N ARG A 33 31.96 23.21 -19.79
CA ARG A 33 32.36 22.94 -18.41
C ARG A 33 31.63 23.84 -17.44
N ARG A 34 31.25 23.29 -16.32
CA ARG A 34 30.72 24.07 -15.21
C ARG A 34 31.75 25.11 -14.78
N GLY A 35 31.34 26.37 -14.72
CA GLY A 35 32.21 27.52 -14.34
C GLY A 35 32.22 27.78 -12.81
N THR A 36 31.37 27.10 -12.05
CA THR A 36 31.25 27.32 -10.60
C THR A 36 31.45 25.96 -9.87
N ASP A 37 31.98 26.01 -8.65
CA ASP A 37 32.10 24.84 -7.82
C ASP A 37 30.72 24.28 -7.43
N LEU A 38 30.70 22.99 -7.09
CA LEU A 38 29.52 22.37 -6.52
C LEU A 38 29.34 22.90 -5.10
N ASN A 39 28.20 23.50 -4.85
CA ASN A 39 27.86 23.98 -3.52
C ASN A 39 27.40 22.81 -2.61
N LEU A 40 28.33 21.93 -2.28
CA LEU A 40 28.11 20.76 -1.42
C LEU A 40 28.67 21.03 -0.01
N ALA A 41 28.05 20.44 0.98
CA ALA A 41 28.54 20.55 2.36
C ALA A 41 29.86 19.75 2.54
N GLU A 42 30.85 20.39 3.14
CA GLU A 42 32.14 19.81 3.48
C GLU A 42 32.13 19.33 4.94
N LEU A 43 32.01 18.01 5.15
CA LEU A 43 31.78 17.38 6.44
C LEU A 43 32.67 16.16 6.65
N SER A 44 32.91 15.81 7.93
CA SER A 44 33.48 14.48 8.22
C SER A 44 32.42 13.39 8.09
N GLU A 45 32.86 12.14 7.87
CA GLU A 45 31.95 10.98 7.88
C GLU A 45 31.12 10.93 9.17
N LEU A 46 31.74 11.21 10.30
CA LEU A 46 31.05 11.25 11.61
C LEU A 46 29.94 12.28 11.68
N ASP A 47 30.16 13.49 11.12
CA ASP A 47 29.15 14.56 11.11
C ASP A 47 27.96 14.15 10.22
N VAL A 48 28.22 13.51 9.08
CA VAL A 48 27.19 12.98 8.18
C VAL A 48 26.35 11.91 8.89
N VAL A 49 27.01 10.92 9.50
CA VAL A 49 26.32 9.83 10.20
C VAL A 49 25.47 10.39 11.34
N ARG A 50 26.02 11.29 12.16
CA ARG A 50 25.27 11.90 13.26
C ARG A 50 24.07 12.72 12.78
N HIS A 51 24.24 13.50 11.72
CA HIS A 51 23.14 14.30 11.16
C HIS A 51 21.96 13.42 10.69
N PHE A 52 22.22 12.41 9.90
CA PHE A 52 21.17 11.51 9.42
C PHE A 52 20.60 10.60 10.52
N THR A 53 21.40 10.23 11.53
CA THR A 53 20.89 9.52 12.71
C THR A 53 19.93 10.39 13.53
N GLU A 54 20.25 11.67 13.72
CA GLU A 54 19.36 12.64 14.39
C GLU A 54 18.04 12.79 13.62
N LEU A 55 18.11 12.90 12.29
CA LEU A 55 16.91 12.98 11.43
C LEU A 55 16.07 11.71 11.51
N SER A 56 16.70 10.54 11.46
CA SER A 56 15.98 9.26 11.50
C SER A 56 15.20 9.06 12.81
N ARG A 57 15.72 9.57 13.95
CA ARG A 57 15.04 9.50 15.24
C ARG A 57 13.78 10.38 15.33
N LYS A 58 13.62 11.34 14.41
CA LYS A 58 12.43 12.21 14.35
C LYS A 58 11.31 11.62 13.49
N ASN A 59 11.60 10.57 12.74
CA ASN A 59 10.59 9.85 11.99
C ASN A 59 9.86 8.86 12.89
N PHE A 60 8.54 8.86 12.80
CA PHE A 60 7.73 7.85 13.44
C PHE A 60 7.76 6.56 12.61
N GLY A 61 7.89 5.42 13.25
CA GLY A 61 7.91 4.11 12.61
C GLY A 61 7.29 3.03 13.48
N LEU A 62 7.00 1.89 12.88
CA LEU A 62 6.38 0.73 13.55
C LEU A 62 7.18 0.23 14.76
N ASP A 63 8.51 0.38 14.74
CA ASP A 63 9.38 0.00 15.87
C ASP A 63 9.37 1.05 16.99
N SER A 64 8.77 2.22 16.76
CA SER A 64 8.74 3.33 17.73
C SER A 64 7.41 3.43 18.47
N GLY A 65 6.30 2.94 17.88
CA GLY A 65 4.99 3.02 18.52
C GLY A 65 3.85 2.63 17.59
N PHE A 66 2.64 2.78 18.11
CA PHE A 66 1.41 2.42 17.43
C PHE A 66 1.12 3.31 16.22
N TYR A 67 0.81 2.67 15.10
CA TYR A 67 0.63 3.32 13.79
C TYR A 67 -0.76 2.99 13.21
N PRO A 68 -1.85 3.57 13.69
CA PRO A 68 -3.22 3.19 13.36
C PRO A 68 -3.74 3.78 12.04
N LEU A 69 -2.91 3.80 10.99
CA LEU A 69 -3.24 4.43 9.72
C LEU A 69 -4.25 3.58 8.95
N GLY A 70 -5.49 4.01 8.90
CA GLY A 70 -6.55 3.33 8.14
C GLY A 70 -6.29 3.33 6.63
N SER A 71 -6.82 2.32 5.96
CA SER A 71 -6.58 2.02 4.53
C SER A 71 -5.12 1.63 4.19
N CYS A 72 -4.25 1.52 5.20
CA CYS A 72 -2.85 1.15 5.03
C CYS A 72 -2.38 0.34 6.23
N THR A 73 -2.52 -0.99 6.16
CA THR A 73 -2.18 -1.91 7.24
C THR A 73 -0.73 -1.76 7.68
N MET A 74 -0.49 -0.93 8.70
CA MET A 74 0.82 -0.65 9.26
C MET A 74 1.10 -1.60 10.41
N LYS A 75 1.44 -2.84 10.10
CA LYS A 75 1.72 -3.88 11.09
C LYS A 75 3.20 -4.20 11.23
N TYR A 76 3.57 -4.79 12.35
CA TYR A 76 4.94 -5.20 12.64
C TYR A 76 5.52 -6.07 11.52
N ASN A 77 6.73 -5.73 11.08
CA ASN A 77 7.51 -6.50 10.12
C ASN A 77 8.45 -7.45 10.88
N PRO A 78 8.23 -8.78 10.89
CA PRO A 78 9.07 -9.71 11.64
C PRO A 78 10.53 -9.63 11.21
N LYS A 79 11.46 -9.42 12.16
CA LYS A 79 12.88 -9.21 11.84
C LYS A 79 13.54 -10.41 11.17
N ILE A 80 13.00 -11.61 11.36
CA ILE A 80 13.47 -12.81 10.66
C ILE A 80 13.33 -12.69 9.13
N THR A 81 12.30 -11.98 8.64
CA THR A 81 12.12 -11.78 7.19
C THR A 81 13.22 -10.91 6.59
N GLU A 82 13.76 -9.94 7.36
CA GLU A 82 14.92 -9.14 6.98
C GLU A 82 16.20 -10.00 6.91
N VAL A 83 16.41 -10.87 7.89
CA VAL A 83 17.55 -11.80 7.91
C VAL A 83 17.51 -12.71 6.67
N ILE A 84 16.33 -13.26 6.35
CA ILE A 84 16.15 -14.13 5.17
C ILE A 84 16.40 -13.36 3.87
N ALA A 85 15.88 -12.14 3.75
CA ALA A 85 16.09 -11.30 2.57
C ALA A 85 17.56 -10.87 2.40
N GLY A 86 18.33 -10.83 3.49
CA GLY A 86 19.78 -10.54 3.48
C GLY A 86 20.68 -11.74 3.19
N LEU A 87 20.15 -12.95 3.03
CA LEU A 87 20.95 -14.11 2.70
C LEU A 87 21.64 -13.94 1.34
N ASN A 88 22.98 -14.16 1.30
CA ASN A 88 23.79 -13.96 0.11
C ASN A 88 23.29 -14.71 -1.13
N GLY A 89 22.72 -15.90 -0.95
CA GLY A 89 22.14 -16.71 -2.01
C GLY A 89 20.93 -16.09 -2.70
N PHE A 90 20.32 -15.07 -2.10
CA PHE A 90 19.21 -14.32 -2.67
C PHE A 90 19.57 -12.85 -2.95
N ALA A 91 20.19 -12.18 -1.98
CA ALA A 91 20.48 -10.74 -2.08
C ALA A 91 21.52 -10.39 -3.14
N ASN A 92 22.49 -11.29 -3.41
CA ASN A 92 23.58 -11.06 -4.34
C ASN A 92 23.35 -11.65 -5.75
N LEU A 93 22.13 -12.11 -6.06
CA LEU A 93 21.78 -12.56 -7.39
C LEU A 93 21.59 -11.38 -8.34
N HIS A 94 22.32 -11.40 -9.46
CA HIS A 94 22.11 -10.40 -10.50
C HIS A 94 20.79 -10.68 -11.25
N PRO A 95 19.92 -9.70 -11.47
CA PRO A 95 18.58 -9.93 -12.07
C PRO A 95 18.63 -10.42 -13.53
N TYR A 96 19.75 -10.28 -14.24
CA TYR A 96 19.92 -10.84 -15.58
C TYR A 96 20.37 -12.31 -15.60
N LEU A 97 20.78 -12.90 -14.48
CA LEU A 97 21.23 -14.29 -14.45
C LEU A 97 20.22 -15.29 -15.07
N PRO A 98 18.90 -15.20 -14.79
CA PRO A 98 17.94 -16.13 -15.37
C PRO A 98 17.87 -16.09 -16.90
N GLN A 99 18.24 -14.97 -17.52
CA GLN A 99 18.18 -14.75 -18.98
C GLN A 99 19.43 -15.25 -19.71
N LEU A 100 20.53 -15.50 -19.01
CA LEU A 100 21.74 -16.02 -19.62
C LEU A 100 21.60 -17.51 -19.96
N ARG A 101 22.28 -17.96 -21.04
CA ARG A 101 22.37 -19.37 -21.36
C ARG A 101 22.97 -20.12 -20.15
N HIS A 102 22.24 -21.08 -19.60
CA HIS A 102 22.55 -21.79 -18.36
C HIS A 102 22.42 -20.96 -17.06
N GLY A 103 22.14 -19.65 -17.14
CA GLY A 103 21.99 -18.78 -15.95
C GLY A 103 20.84 -19.19 -15.03
N GLY A 104 19.78 -19.78 -15.58
CA GLY A 104 18.68 -20.34 -14.82
C GLY A 104 19.10 -21.41 -13.81
N MET A 105 20.19 -22.15 -14.08
CA MET A 105 20.74 -23.15 -13.13
C MET A 105 21.32 -22.51 -11.86
N LEU A 106 21.74 -21.26 -11.92
CA LEU A 106 22.34 -20.53 -10.80
C LEU A 106 21.29 -19.87 -9.90
N VAL A 107 20.03 -19.78 -10.35
CA VAL A 107 18.95 -19.06 -9.67
C VAL A 107 17.75 -19.95 -9.32
N GLN A 108 17.95 -21.26 -9.32
CA GLN A 108 16.85 -22.23 -9.09
C GLN A 108 16.09 -21.95 -7.80
N GLY A 109 16.78 -21.63 -6.69
CA GLY A 109 16.13 -21.30 -5.42
C GLY A 109 15.26 -20.04 -5.50
N ALA A 110 15.71 -19.02 -6.23
CA ALA A 110 14.92 -17.80 -6.41
C ALA A 110 13.67 -18.04 -7.28
N LEU A 111 13.81 -18.80 -8.37
CA LEU A 111 12.69 -19.18 -9.22
C LEU A 111 11.69 -20.09 -8.46
N GLN A 112 12.19 -21.00 -7.63
CA GLN A 112 11.36 -21.84 -6.77
C GLN A 112 10.54 -20.99 -5.78
N VAL A 113 11.17 -20.04 -5.10
CA VAL A 113 10.47 -19.10 -4.19
C VAL A 113 9.32 -18.39 -4.92
N MET A 114 9.56 -17.88 -6.12
CA MET A 114 8.52 -17.20 -6.90
C MET A 114 7.37 -18.16 -7.26
N HIS A 115 7.69 -19.36 -7.72
CA HIS A 115 6.69 -20.37 -8.07
C HIS A 115 5.84 -20.81 -6.86
N GLU A 116 6.50 -21.13 -5.74
CA GLU A 116 5.82 -21.61 -4.53
C GLU A 116 4.97 -20.49 -3.90
N PHE A 117 5.45 -19.24 -3.95
CA PHE A 117 4.66 -18.11 -3.46
C PHE A 117 3.45 -17.83 -4.36
N GLU A 118 3.58 -17.94 -5.67
CA GLU A 118 2.43 -17.89 -6.59
C GLU A 118 1.37 -18.91 -6.18
N LYS A 119 1.77 -20.19 -5.94
CA LYS A 119 0.84 -21.24 -5.51
C LYS A 119 0.20 -20.95 -4.15
N THR A 120 0.98 -20.40 -3.22
CA THR A 120 0.47 -19.97 -1.92
C THR A 120 -0.60 -18.88 -2.08
N LEU A 121 -0.39 -17.89 -2.94
CA LEU A 121 -1.38 -16.85 -3.21
C LEU A 121 -2.63 -17.39 -3.90
N CYS A 122 -2.49 -18.35 -4.83
CA CYS A 122 -3.62 -19.04 -5.45
C CYS A 122 -4.47 -19.75 -4.39
N GLU A 123 -3.84 -20.48 -3.46
CA GLU A 123 -4.55 -21.19 -2.38
C GLU A 123 -5.28 -20.22 -1.45
N ILE A 124 -4.62 -19.12 -1.03
CA ILE A 124 -5.22 -18.12 -0.15
C ILE A 124 -6.43 -17.44 -0.79
N SER A 125 -6.38 -17.17 -2.09
CA SER A 125 -7.34 -16.30 -2.78
C SER A 125 -8.40 -17.03 -3.58
N GLY A 126 -8.17 -18.30 -3.95
CA GLY A 126 -9.02 -19.04 -4.89
C GLY A 126 -8.83 -18.63 -6.37
N MET A 127 -7.75 -17.92 -6.69
CA MET A 127 -7.38 -17.60 -8.06
C MET A 127 -6.58 -18.73 -8.72
N ASP A 128 -6.63 -18.83 -10.05
CA ASP A 128 -5.94 -19.88 -10.81
C ASP A 128 -4.45 -19.60 -11.04
N ALA A 129 -4.06 -18.34 -11.17
CA ALA A 129 -2.66 -17.95 -11.36
C ALA A 129 -2.41 -16.51 -10.87
N PHE A 130 -1.13 -16.20 -10.55
CA PHE A 130 -0.69 -14.87 -10.18
C PHE A 130 0.51 -14.41 -11.02
N THR A 131 0.61 -13.09 -11.24
CA THR A 131 1.87 -12.42 -11.56
C THR A 131 2.42 -11.71 -10.34
N LEU A 132 3.72 -11.80 -10.11
CA LEU A 132 4.42 -11.13 -9.00
C LEU A 132 5.12 -9.83 -9.44
N HIS A 133 4.95 -9.42 -10.70
CA HIS A 133 5.67 -8.32 -11.32
C HIS A 133 5.27 -6.92 -10.85
N PRO A 134 4.01 -6.61 -10.50
CA PRO A 134 3.65 -5.26 -10.08
C PRO A 134 4.38 -4.82 -8.82
N MET A 135 4.93 -3.59 -8.84
CA MET A 135 5.79 -3.03 -7.80
C MET A 135 5.03 -2.35 -6.66
N ALA A 136 3.70 -2.20 -6.80
CA ALA A 136 2.83 -1.55 -5.81
C ALA A 136 1.38 -1.97 -6.03
N GLY A 137 0.47 -1.64 -5.09
CA GLY A 137 -0.96 -1.86 -5.22
C GLY A 137 -1.54 -1.17 -6.45
N ALA A 138 -1.32 0.14 -6.61
CA ALA A 138 -1.77 0.90 -7.77
C ALA A 138 -1.23 0.36 -9.10
N HIS A 139 0.00 -0.18 -9.12
CA HIS A 139 0.55 -0.86 -10.28
C HIS A 139 -0.15 -2.20 -10.53
N GLY A 140 -0.55 -2.91 -9.47
CA GLY A 140 -1.40 -4.10 -9.56
C GLY A 140 -2.80 -3.77 -10.11
N GLU A 141 -3.40 -2.66 -9.66
CA GLU A 141 -4.67 -2.17 -10.18
C GLU A 141 -4.59 -1.91 -11.69
N LEU A 142 -3.60 -1.13 -12.12
CA LEU A 142 -3.39 -0.85 -13.55
C LEU A 142 -3.15 -2.14 -14.36
N THR A 143 -2.31 -3.05 -13.85
CA THR A 143 -2.03 -4.33 -14.51
C THR A 143 -3.32 -5.15 -14.70
N GLY A 144 -4.15 -5.25 -13.69
CA GLY A 144 -5.43 -5.95 -13.78
C GLY A 144 -6.38 -5.31 -14.77
N MET A 145 -6.47 -3.98 -14.78
CA MET A 145 -7.29 -3.25 -15.75
C MET A 145 -6.78 -3.41 -17.19
N MET A 146 -5.45 -3.43 -17.40
CA MET A 146 -4.87 -3.73 -18.72
C MET A 146 -5.22 -5.15 -19.20
N MET A 147 -5.22 -6.14 -18.30
CA MET A 147 -5.63 -7.51 -18.63
C MET A 147 -7.12 -7.59 -18.98
N ILE A 148 -7.99 -6.89 -18.26
CA ILE A 148 -9.42 -6.75 -18.58
C ILE A 148 -9.59 -6.13 -19.97
N ALA A 149 -8.85 -5.08 -20.29
CA ALA A 149 -8.90 -4.44 -21.60
C ALA A 149 -8.44 -5.40 -22.73
N ALA A 150 -7.34 -6.12 -22.50
CA ALA A 150 -6.86 -7.12 -23.46
C ALA A 150 -7.86 -8.27 -23.68
N TYR A 151 -8.50 -8.75 -22.61
CA TYR A 151 -9.55 -9.76 -22.68
C TYR A 151 -10.74 -9.30 -23.52
N HIS A 152 -11.31 -8.12 -23.26
CA HIS A 152 -12.45 -7.61 -24.04
C HIS A 152 -12.07 -7.36 -25.49
N LYS A 153 -10.86 -6.85 -25.75
CA LYS A 153 -10.35 -6.69 -27.11
C LYS A 153 -10.23 -8.03 -27.85
N ASP A 154 -9.71 -9.08 -27.20
CA ASP A 154 -9.58 -10.44 -27.78
C ASP A 154 -10.96 -11.05 -28.09
N LYS A 155 -11.96 -10.74 -27.27
CA LYS A 155 -13.36 -11.16 -27.46
C LYS A 155 -14.12 -10.33 -28.50
N GLY A 156 -13.58 -9.18 -28.91
CA GLY A 156 -14.30 -8.24 -29.80
C GLY A 156 -15.42 -7.47 -29.07
N ASN A 157 -15.38 -7.39 -27.76
CA ASN A 157 -16.39 -6.70 -26.96
C ASN A 157 -16.11 -5.17 -26.95
N GLU A 158 -17.12 -4.38 -27.31
CA GLU A 158 -17.06 -2.92 -27.28
C GLU A 158 -17.43 -2.37 -25.88
N LYS A 159 -16.56 -2.60 -24.91
CA LYS A 159 -16.72 -2.13 -23.53
C LYS A 159 -16.04 -0.77 -23.34
N THR A 160 -16.69 0.17 -22.66
CA THR A 160 -16.22 1.56 -22.56
C THR A 160 -16.18 2.12 -21.14
N GLU A 161 -16.83 1.46 -20.17
CA GLU A 161 -16.95 1.98 -18.81
C GLU A 161 -16.57 0.96 -17.74
N VAL A 162 -16.09 1.48 -16.61
CA VAL A 162 -15.87 0.72 -15.38
C VAL A 162 -16.71 1.34 -14.27
N LEU A 163 -17.43 0.50 -13.54
CA LEU A 163 -18.26 0.91 -12.41
C LEU A 163 -17.45 0.80 -11.11
N ILE A 164 -17.47 1.86 -10.29
CA ILE A 164 -16.67 1.95 -9.08
C ILE A 164 -17.54 2.54 -7.94
N PRO A 165 -17.60 1.91 -6.75
CA PRO A 165 -18.28 2.49 -5.60
C PRO A 165 -17.69 3.86 -5.20
N ASP A 166 -18.53 4.75 -4.66
CA ASP A 166 -18.13 6.13 -4.29
C ASP A 166 -17.23 6.20 -3.05
N GLU A 167 -17.15 5.12 -2.26
CA GLU A 167 -16.21 4.96 -1.14
C GLU A 167 -14.84 4.43 -1.58
N ALA A 168 -14.65 4.04 -2.84
CA ALA A 168 -13.44 3.41 -3.32
C ALA A 168 -12.21 4.33 -3.23
N HIS A 169 -11.02 3.73 -3.15
CA HIS A 169 -9.76 4.46 -3.16
C HIS A 169 -9.57 5.23 -4.47
N GLY A 170 -9.00 6.43 -4.41
CA GLY A 170 -8.83 7.31 -5.56
C GLY A 170 -7.96 6.76 -6.71
N THR A 171 -7.14 5.73 -6.46
CA THR A 171 -6.35 5.06 -7.49
C THR A 171 -7.18 4.14 -8.39
N ASN A 172 -8.34 3.64 -7.93
CA ASN A 172 -9.20 2.78 -8.73
C ASN A 172 -9.72 3.48 -10.00
N PRO A 173 -10.34 4.68 -9.93
CA PRO A 173 -10.73 5.40 -11.14
C PRO A 173 -9.53 5.83 -11.99
N ALA A 174 -8.39 6.19 -11.39
CA ALA A 174 -7.20 6.56 -12.13
C ALA A 174 -6.64 5.40 -12.97
N SER A 175 -6.53 4.20 -12.39
CA SER A 175 -6.08 2.98 -13.09
C SER A 175 -7.02 2.60 -14.23
N SER A 176 -8.34 2.73 -14.01
CA SER A 176 -9.35 2.47 -15.05
C SER A 176 -9.24 3.46 -16.22
N ALA A 177 -9.03 4.75 -15.93
CA ALA A 177 -8.86 5.78 -16.95
C ALA A 177 -7.59 5.56 -17.79
N ILE A 178 -6.46 5.20 -17.15
CA ILE A 178 -5.20 4.88 -17.86
C ILE A 178 -5.38 3.65 -18.76
N ALA A 179 -6.18 2.67 -18.35
CA ALA A 179 -6.51 1.50 -19.19
C ALA A 179 -7.48 1.81 -20.34
N GLY A 180 -7.94 3.06 -20.48
CA GLY A 180 -8.76 3.52 -21.59
C GLY A 180 -10.28 3.51 -21.34
N TYR A 181 -10.72 3.34 -20.09
CA TYR A 181 -12.13 3.32 -19.73
C TYR A 181 -12.60 4.64 -19.11
N THR A 182 -13.84 4.98 -19.34
CA THR A 182 -14.53 5.97 -18.51
C THR A 182 -14.95 5.33 -17.19
N THR A 183 -14.97 6.12 -16.11
CA THR A 183 -15.41 5.64 -14.80
C THR A 183 -16.77 6.20 -14.45
N ARG A 184 -17.63 5.35 -13.88
CA ARG A 184 -18.93 5.74 -13.38
C ARG A 184 -19.07 5.30 -11.93
N SER A 185 -19.38 6.26 -11.05
CA SER A 185 -19.54 6.00 -9.63
C SER A 185 -20.89 5.34 -9.34
N ILE A 186 -20.89 4.37 -8.42
CA ILE A 186 -22.09 3.75 -7.87
C ILE A 186 -22.22 4.22 -6.42
N PRO A 187 -23.40 4.71 -6.00
CA PRO A 187 -23.57 5.21 -4.65
C PRO A 187 -23.56 4.08 -3.61
N THR A 188 -22.92 4.37 -2.48
CA THR A 188 -23.00 3.54 -1.29
C THR A 188 -24.36 3.73 -0.61
N ASN A 189 -24.96 2.67 -0.12
CA ASN A 189 -26.19 2.73 0.65
C ASN A 189 -25.95 3.47 1.97
N LYS A 190 -26.63 4.59 2.15
CA LYS A 190 -26.40 5.52 3.28
C LYS A 190 -26.70 4.92 4.65
N THR A 191 -27.49 3.85 4.71
CA THR A 191 -27.85 3.19 5.97
C THR A 191 -26.87 2.08 6.33
N THR A 192 -26.44 1.31 5.32
CA THR A 192 -25.64 0.10 5.55
C THR A 192 -24.15 0.28 5.26
N GLY A 193 -23.76 1.37 4.59
CA GLY A 193 -22.36 1.57 4.13
C GLY A 193 -21.88 0.55 3.10
N MET A 194 -22.77 -0.30 2.57
CA MET A 194 -22.45 -1.29 1.53
C MET A 194 -22.83 -0.76 0.15
N LEU A 195 -22.22 -1.33 -0.88
CA LEU A 195 -22.63 -1.11 -2.27
C LEU A 195 -24.14 -1.41 -2.43
N ASP A 196 -24.86 -0.47 -3.01
CA ASP A 196 -26.29 -0.62 -3.25
C ASP A 196 -26.52 -1.53 -4.47
N ILE A 197 -27.07 -2.72 -4.22
CA ILE A 197 -27.27 -3.74 -5.27
C ILE A 197 -28.33 -3.33 -6.29
N ASP A 198 -29.37 -2.62 -5.85
CA ASP A 198 -30.45 -2.20 -6.73
C ASP A 198 -29.97 -1.08 -7.68
N GLU A 199 -29.13 -0.18 -7.16
CA GLU A 199 -28.47 0.83 -7.98
C GLU A 199 -27.41 0.20 -8.92
N LEU A 200 -26.63 -0.78 -8.43
CA LEU A 200 -25.70 -1.53 -9.28
C LEU A 200 -26.43 -2.16 -10.48
N GLU A 201 -27.56 -2.84 -10.23
CA GLU A 201 -28.33 -3.54 -11.29
C GLU A 201 -28.86 -2.57 -12.36
N LYS A 202 -29.18 -1.33 -11.98
CA LYS A 202 -29.56 -0.27 -12.93
C LYS A 202 -28.37 0.31 -13.70
N CYS A 203 -27.18 0.26 -13.11
CA CYS A 203 -25.97 0.87 -13.68
C CYS A 203 -25.25 -0.04 -14.66
N VAL A 204 -25.27 -1.37 -14.45
CA VAL A 204 -24.58 -2.33 -15.31
C VAL A 204 -25.28 -2.40 -16.67
N THR A 205 -24.48 -2.26 -17.73
CA THR A 205 -24.94 -2.32 -19.12
C THR A 205 -23.98 -3.15 -19.97
N ASP A 206 -24.33 -3.40 -21.23
CA ASP A 206 -23.45 -4.09 -22.17
C ASP A 206 -22.17 -3.30 -22.49
N LYS A 207 -22.10 -2.02 -22.12
CA LYS A 207 -20.88 -1.18 -22.21
C LYS A 207 -19.96 -1.33 -21.01
N THR A 208 -20.41 -1.95 -19.93
CA THR A 208 -19.63 -2.13 -18.71
C THR A 208 -18.55 -3.18 -18.94
N ALA A 209 -17.29 -2.79 -18.81
CA ALA A 209 -16.12 -3.67 -18.91
C ALA A 209 -15.88 -4.41 -17.60
N ALA A 210 -15.97 -3.68 -16.49
CA ALA A 210 -15.75 -4.24 -15.18
C ALA A 210 -16.49 -3.48 -14.09
N ILE A 211 -16.70 -4.16 -12.95
CA ILE A 211 -16.99 -3.56 -11.66
C ILE A 211 -15.70 -3.68 -10.84
N MET A 212 -15.16 -2.54 -10.37
CA MET A 212 -13.95 -2.50 -9.55
C MET A 212 -14.30 -2.09 -8.13
N LEU A 213 -14.10 -2.96 -7.16
CA LEU A 213 -14.52 -2.76 -5.77
C LEU A 213 -13.48 -3.28 -4.77
N THR A 214 -13.54 -2.74 -3.56
CA THR A 214 -12.77 -3.19 -2.39
C THR A 214 -13.70 -3.94 -1.43
N ASN A 215 -13.30 -5.11 -0.93
CA ASN A 215 -14.10 -5.84 0.06
C ASN A 215 -13.21 -6.56 1.09
N PRO A 216 -13.23 -6.19 2.39
CA PRO A 216 -14.06 -5.14 2.97
C PRO A 216 -13.81 -3.76 2.36
N SER A 217 -14.85 -2.90 2.37
CA SER A 217 -14.76 -1.54 1.83
C SER A 217 -13.83 -0.65 2.66
N THR A 218 -13.56 0.56 2.19
CA THR A 218 -12.80 1.58 2.95
C THR A 218 -13.52 2.09 4.21
N LEU A 219 -14.77 1.69 4.40
CA LEU A 219 -15.51 1.90 5.66
C LEU A 219 -15.24 0.77 6.68
N GLY A 220 -14.44 -0.24 6.33
CA GLY A 220 -14.23 -1.43 7.14
C GLY A 220 -15.41 -2.42 7.11
N ILE A 221 -16.30 -2.33 6.13
CA ILE A 221 -17.55 -3.10 6.06
C ILE A 221 -17.43 -4.20 5.01
N PHE A 222 -17.71 -5.45 5.39
CA PHE A 222 -17.74 -6.57 4.45
C PHE A 222 -19.08 -6.63 3.69
N ASN A 223 -19.01 -6.56 2.36
CA ASN A 223 -20.19 -6.74 1.52
C ASN A 223 -20.52 -8.23 1.39
N SER A 224 -21.48 -8.70 2.19
CA SER A 224 -21.94 -10.09 2.17
C SER A 224 -22.66 -10.49 0.88
N LYS A 225 -23.09 -9.51 0.06
CA LYS A 225 -23.77 -9.73 -1.22
C LYS A 225 -22.79 -9.83 -2.40
N ILE A 226 -21.51 -10.04 -2.15
CA ILE A 226 -20.47 -10.06 -3.21
C ILE A 226 -20.79 -11.07 -4.36
N LYS A 227 -21.37 -12.23 -4.06
CA LYS A 227 -21.79 -13.18 -5.09
C LYS A 227 -22.89 -12.60 -5.99
N LYS A 228 -23.79 -11.79 -5.45
CA LYS A 228 -24.80 -11.11 -6.24
C LYS A 228 -24.17 -10.07 -7.19
N VAL A 229 -23.13 -9.38 -6.72
CA VAL A 229 -22.37 -8.42 -7.55
C VAL A 229 -21.74 -9.14 -8.75
N THR A 230 -21.06 -10.26 -8.50
CA THR A 230 -20.43 -11.05 -9.58
C THR A 230 -21.46 -11.62 -10.57
N GLU A 231 -22.60 -12.13 -10.08
CA GLU A 231 -23.71 -12.59 -10.91
C GLU A 231 -24.29 -11.48 -11.80
N ILE A 232 -24.47 -10.27 -11.28
CA ILE A 232 -24.93 -9.11 -12.04
C ILE A 232 -23.93 -8.75 -13.13
N ALA A 233 -22.64 -8.64 -12.80
CA ALA A 233 -21.59 -8.33 -13.76
C ALA A 233 -21.54 -9.35 -14.91
N HIS A 234 -21.48 -10.63 -14.57
CA HIS A 234 -21.32 -11.72 -15.54
C HIS A 234 -22.53 -11.87 -16.48
N ARG A 235 -23.75 -11.50 -16.07
CA ARG A 235 -24.93 -11.46 -16.97
C ARG A 235 -24.75 -10.49 -18.15
N HIS A 236 -23.91 -9.47 -17.99
CA HIS A 236 -23.59 -8.47 -19.00
C HIS A 236 -22.20 -8.66 -19.60
N ASP A 237 -21.58 -9.83 -19.41
CA ASP A 237 -20.20 -10.12 -19.86
C ASP A 237 -19.19 -9.06 -19.37
N ALA A 238 -19.44 -8.49 -18.20
CA ALA A 238 -18.54 -7.63 -17.46
C ALA A 238 -17.75 -8.45 -16.44
N LEU A 239 -16.49 -8.05 -16.17
CA LEU A 239 -15.63 -8.72 -15.20
C LEU A 239 -15.69 -8.04 -13.83
N VAL A 240 -15.30 -8.75 -12.78
CA VAL A 240 -15.22 -8.18 -11.43
C VAL A 240 -13.77 -8.13 -10.99
N TYR A 241 -13.31 -6.90 -10.76
CA TYR A 241 -11.99 -6.61 -10.17
C TYR A 241 -12.13 -6.40 -8.66
N TYR A 242 -11.38 -7.15 -7.89
CA TYR A 242 -11.33 -7.05 -6.44
C TYR A 242 -10.03 -6.35 -6.01
N ASP A 243 -10.16 -5.16 -5.44
CA ASP A 243 -9.07 -4.50 -4.74
C ASP A 243 -8.80 -5.25 -3.43
N GLY A 244 -7.70 -6.00 -3.39
CA GLY A 244 -7.30 -6.84 -2.27
C GLY A 244 -6.44 -6.09 -1.23
N ALA A 245 -6.45 -4.75 -1.23
CA ALA A 245 -5.72 -3.97 -0.23
C ALA A 245 -6.12 -4.36 1.20
N ASN A 246 -7.38 -4.72 1.41
CA ASN A 246 -7.96 -5.08 2.71
C ASN A 246 -8.00 -6.60 2.98
N LEU A 247 -7.21 -7.40 2.26
CA LEU A 247 -7.17 -8.87 2.42
C LEU A 247 -6.80 -9.30 3.84
N ASN A 248 -6.10 -8.49 4.61
CA ASN A 248 -5.74 -8.74 6.01
C ASN A 248 -6.96 -9.07 6.90
N ALA A 249 -8.11 -8.54 6.56
CA ALA A 249 -9.36 -8.76 7.31
C ALA A 249 -10.00 -10.14 7.07
N VAL A 250 -9.62 -10.86 6.01
CA VAL A 250 -10.36 -12.03 5.53
C VAL A 250 -9.50 -13.26 5.26
N LEU A 251 -8.21 -13.23 5.61
CA LEU A 251 -7.30 -14.38 5.47
C LEU A 251 -7.87 -15.63 6.15
N GLY A 252 -7.88 -16.75 5.44
CA GLY A 252 -8.39 -18.03 5.94
C GLY A 252 -9.91 -18.07 6.17
N LYS A 253 -10.65 -16.99 5.90
CA LYS A 253 -12.11 -16.87 6.09
C LYS A 253 -12.88 -16.72 4.79
N PHE A 254 -12.30 -16.02 3.83
CA PHE A 254 -12.94 -15.74 2.56
C PHE A 254 -11.92 -15.82 1.42
N ARG A 255 -12.27 -16.53 0.35
CA ARG A 255 -11.48 -16.64 -0.87
C ARG A 255 -12.20 -15.90 -2.00
N PRO A 256 -11.68 -14.76 -2.47
CA PRO A 256 -12.35 -13.94 -3.49
C PRO A 256 -12.69 -14.72 -4.77
N GLY A 257 -11.81 -15.59 -5.24
CA GLY A 257 -12.03 -16.42 -6.43
C GLY A 257 -13.27 -17.32 -6.32
N ASP A 258 -13.55 -17.88 -5.14
CA ASP A 258 -14.72 -18.73 -4.90
C ASP A 258 -16.04 -17.94 -4.92
N ALA A 259 -15.97 -16.61 -4.84
CA ALA A 259 -17.12 -15.73 -4.96
C ALA A 259 -17.37 -15.22 -6.38
N GLY A 260 -16.57 -15.66 -7.35
CA GLY A 260 -16.72 -15.28 -8.77
C GLY A 260 -15.93 -14.03 -9.16
N ILE A 261 -14.94 -13.61 -8.36
CA ILE A 261 -14.01 -12.53 -8.72
C ILE A 261 -13.10 -13.00 -9.85
N ASP A 262 -12.92 -12.18 -10.88
CA ASP A 262 -12.15 -12.50 -12.09
C ASP A 262 -10.69 -12.07 -11.98
N VAL A 263 -10.44 -10.91 -11.38
CA VAL A 263 -9.12 -10.31 -11.20
C VAL A 263 -9.02 -9.73 -9.79
N MET A 264 -7.87 -9.89 -9.15
CA MET A 264 -7.58 -9.20 -7.90
C MET A 264 -6.11 -8.78 -7.82
N HIS A 265 -5.81 -7.75 -7.04
CA HIS A 265 -4.44 -7.53 -6.59
C HIS A 265 -4.33 -7.71 -5.06
N ILE A 266 -3.11 -7.87 -4.59
CA ILE A 266 -2.79 -7.98 -3.17
C ILE A 266 -1.62 -7.05 -2.87
N ASN A 267 -1.70 -6.29 -1.76
CA ASN A 267 -0.58 -5.48 -1.31
C ASN A 267 0.28 -6.26 -0.32
N LEU A 268 1.47 -6.70 -0.73
CA LEU A 268 2.36 -7.46 0.16
C LEU A 268 2.82 -6.65 1.38
N HIS A 269 2.97 -5.35 1.20
CA HIS A 269 3.34 -4.40 2.26
C HIS A 269 2.19 -4.07 3.25
N LYS A 270 1.01 -4.65 3.05
CA LYS A 270 -0.12 -4.60 3.99
C LYS A 270 -0.31 -5.98 4.62
N THR A 271 -0.99 -6.88 3.93
CA THR A 271 -1.38 -8.21 4.43
C THR A 271 -0.20 -9.07 4.85
N PHE A 272 0.92 -9.05 4.13
CA PHE A 272 2.06 -9.94 4.36
C PHE A 272 3.25 -9.26 5.05
N ALA A 273 3.01 -8.16 5.77
CA ALA A 273 3.95 -7.52 6.68
C ALA A 273 5.33 -7.21 6.07
N THR A 274 5.39 -6.86 4.79
CA THR A 274 6.64 -6.38 4.20
C THR A 274 6.81 -4.87 4.42
N PRO A 275 8.03 -4.31 4.37
CA PRO A 275 8.25 -2.90 4.66
C PRO A 275 7.46 -1.95 3.75
N HIS A 276 6.93 -0.86 4.32
CA HIS A 276 6.38 0.28 3.59
C HIS A 276 7.46 1.27 3.13
N GLY A 277 8.49 1.47 3.95
CA GLY A 277 9.62 2.33 3.65
C GLY A 277 9.29 3.80 3.38
N GLY A 278 8.18 4.30 3.89
CA GLY A 278 7.71 5.66 3.60
C GLY A 278 7.26 5.87 2.14
N GLY A 279 6.91 4.78 1.45
CA GLY A 279 6.64 4.71 0.02
C GLY A 279 7.88 4.31 -0.79
N GLY A 280 7.85 3.13 -1.38
CA GLY A 280 8.96 2.62 -2.19
C GLY A 280 9.05 1.10 -2.22
N PRO A 281 9.52 0.42 -1.19
CA PRO A 281 9.59 -1.03 -1.20
C PRO A 281 8.18 -1.63 -1.07
N GLY A 282 7.55 -1.92 -2.19
CA GLY A 282 6.24 -2.53 -2.26
C GLY A 282 6.19 -3.64 -3.29
N ALA A 283 5.07 -4.36 -3.32
CA ALA A 283 4.70 -5.25 -4.40
C ALA A 283 3.18 -5.43 -4.39
N GLY A 284 2.62 -5.61 -5.59
CA GLY A 284 1.18 -5.75 -5.81
C GLY A 284 0.86 -6.93 -6.72
N PRO A 285 1.14 -8.19 -6.31
CA PRO A 285 0.76 -9.36 -7.10
C PRO A 285 -0.68 -9.31 -7.58
N VAL A 286 -0.90 -9.75 -8.83
CA VAL A 286 -2.24 -9.79 -9.44
C VAL A 286 -2.62 -11.22 -9.74
N GLY A 287 -3.74 -11.65 -9.16
CA GLY A 287 -4.34 -12.96 -9.38
C GLY A 287 -5.50 -12.90 -10.38
N VAL A 288 -5.66 -13.95 -11.15
CA VAL A 288 -6.69 -14.05 -12.17
C VAL A 288 -7.33 -15.44 -12.21
N GLN A 289 -8.60 -15.49 -12.68
CA GLN A 289 -9.27 -16.73 -13.02
C GLN A 289 -8.76 -17.26 -14.37
N LYS A 290 -9.01 -18.55 -14.62
CA LYS A 290 -8.51 -19.34 -15.76
C LYS A 290 -8.64 -18.65 -17.12
N HIS A 291 -9.77 -18.00 -17.38
CA HIS A 291 -10.03 -17.33 -18.65
C HIS A 291 -9.12 -16.12 -18.91
N LEU A 292 -8.51 -15.55 -17.87
CA LEU A 292 -7.59 -14.41 -17.94
C LEU A 292 -6.11 -14.81 -17.87
N VAL A 293 -5.78 -16.06 -17.54
CA VAL A 293 -4.40 -16.56 -17.47
C VAL A 293 -3.59 -16.29 -18.74
N PRO A 294 -4.15 -16.38 -19.98
CA PRO A 294 -3.43 -16.08 -21.20
C PRO A 294 -2.91 -14.64 -21.30
N PHE A 295 -3.53 -13.69 -20.60
CA PHE A 295 -3.21 -12.26 -20.63
C PHE A 295 -2.20 -11.81 -19.57
N LEU A 296 -1.82 -12.69 -18.64
CA LEU A 296 -0.82 -12.38 -17.61
C LEU A 296 0.47 -11.83 -18.23
N PRO A 297 1.15 -10.89 -17.55
CA PRO A 297 2.45 -10.39 -17.97
C PRO A 297 3.50 -11.49 -18.17
N ILE A 298 4.48 -11.23 -19.03
CA ILE A 298 5.69 -12.05 -19.22
C ILE A 298 6.86 -11.44 -18.44
N SER A 299 7.81 -12.26 -17.99
CA SER A 299 7.97 -13.72 -18.05
C SER A 299 7.19 -14.41 -16.92
N ARG A 300 6.97 -15.71 -17.07
CA ARG A 300 6.34 -16.52 -16.01
C ARG A 300 7.31 -17.61 -15.56
N VAL A 301 7.30 -17.93 -14.27
CA VAL A 301 8.10 -19.02 -13.75
C VAL A 301 7.34 -20.33 -13.94
N GLU A 302 7.95 -21.28 -14.64
CA GLU A 302 7.38 -22.61 -14.85
C GLU A 302 8.27 -23.70 -14.28
N LYS A 303 7.64 -24.70 -13.64
CA LYS A 303 8.29 -25.92 -13.16
C LYS A 303 8.34 -26.94 -14.30
N ARG A 304 9.54 -27.43 -14.63
CA ARG A 304 9.77 -28.47 -15.65
C ARG A 304 9.55 -29.87 -15.08
N LYS A 305 9.45 -30.84 -15.98
CA LYS A 305 9.28 -32.27 -15.62
C LYS A 305 10.45 -32.84 -14.79
N ASP A 306 11.64 -32.30 -14.92
CA ASP A 306 12.84 -32.67 -14.16
C ASP A 306 12.95 -31.96 -12.81
N ASN A 307 11.89 -31.28 -12.36
CA ASN A 307 11.78 -30.46 -11.16
C ASN A 307 12.66 -29.20 -11.15
N THR A 308 13.24 -28.80 -12.27
CA THR A 308 13.88 -27.48 -12.41
C THR A 308 12.87 -26.41 -12.74
N TYR A 309 13.22 -25.15 -12.52
CA TYR A 309 12.40 -23.96 -12.80
C TYR A 309 13.01 -23.16 -13.95
N THR A 310 12.14 -22.56 -14.77
CA THR A 310 12.55 -21.74 -15.90
C THR A 310 11.64 -20.53 -16.04
N LEU A 311 12.13 -19.50 -16.75
CA LEU A 311 11.29 -18.39 -17.20
C LEU A 311 10.73 -18.75 -18.60
N GLU A 312 9.43 -18.65 -18.76
CA GLU A 312 8.75 -18.83 -20.02
C GLU A 312 8.22 -17.48 -20.53
N TYR A 313 8.39 -17.24 -21.83
CA TYR A 313 8.07 -15.98 -22.51
C TYR A 313 7.04 -16.13 -23.63
N ASN A 314 6.75 -17.36 -24.07
CA ASN A 314 5.89 -17.60 -25.24
C ASN A 314 4.39 -17.60 -24.87
N PHE A 315 3.87 -16.42 -24.60
CA PHE A 315 2.44 -16.20 -24.31
C PHE A 315 1.89 -15.14 -25.27
N PRO A 316 1.37 -15.52 -26.44
CA PRO A 316 1.01 -14.57 -27.51
C PRO A 316 -0.11 -13.60 -27.17
N LYS A 317 -0.95 -13.89 -26.16
CA LYS A 317 -2.03 -13.01 -25.68
C LYS A 317 -1.61 -12.16 -24.46
N SER A 318 -0.40 -12.35 -23.96
CA SER A 318 0.11 -11.58 -22.80
C SER A 318 0.07 -10.07 -23.08
N ILE A 319 -0.22 -9.30 -22.04
CA ILE A 319 -0.08 -7.82 -22.09
C ILE A 319 1.39 -7.35 -22.13
N GLY A 320 2.36 -8.26 -22.13
CA GLY A 320 3.78 -7.96 -22.22
C GLY A 320 4.43 -7.66 -20.87
N TYR A 321 5.50 -6.90 -20.92
CA TYR A 321 6.21 -6.46 -19.71
C TYR A 321 5.50 -5.27 -19.07
N ILE A 322 5.34 -5.30 -17.75
CA ILE A 322 4.73 -4.22 -16.95
C ILE A 322 5.72 -3.57 -15.97
N SER A 323 6.83 -4.24 -15.72
CA SER A 323 7.91 -3.77 -14.83
C SER A 323 9.26 -4.32 -15.30
N PRO A 324 10.38 -3.69 -14.91
CA PRO A 324 11.70 -4.28 -15.14
C PRO A 324 11.83 -5.58 -14.35
N PHE A 325 12.55 -6.53 -14.93
CA PHE A 325 12.85 -7.86 -14.37
C PHE A 325 11.58 -8.66 -14.02
N TYR A 326 11.49 -9.13 -12.77
CA TYR A 326 10.49 -10.10 -12.30
C TYR A 326 9.71 -9.59 -11.08
N GLY A 327 9.58 -8.28 -10.95
CA GLY A 327 9.01 -7.64 -9.78
C GLY A 327 10.03 -7.38 -8.67
N ASN A 328 9.56 -7.06 -7.48
CA ASN A 328 10.40 -6.77 -6.33
C ASN A 328 10.71 -8.07 -5.56
N PHE A 329 11.71 -8.83 -6.07
CA PHE A 329 12.00 -10.19 -5.59
C PHE A 329 12.23 -10.26 -4.07
N LEU A 330 13.00 -9.35 -3.48
CA LEU A 330 13.28 -9.41 -2.03
C LEU A 330 12.05 -9.08 -1.18
N ILE A 331 11.07 -8.35 -1.69
CA ILE A 331 9.75 -8.17 -1.04
C ILE A 331 8.92 -9.44 -1.17
N VAL A 332 8.90 -10.06 -2.34
CA VAL A 332 8.27 -11.38 -2.56
C VAL A 332 8.84 -12.42 -1.59
N LEU A 333 10.16 -12.47 -1.44
CA LEU A 333 10.84 -13.38 -0.51
C LEU A 333 10.43 -13.14 0.96
N ARG A 334 10.34 -11.87 1.39
CA ARG A 334 9.85 -11.53 2.75
C ARG A 334 8.43 -12.00 2.97
N ALA A 335 7.53 -11.75 2.02
CA ALA A 335 6.14 -12.17 2.09
C ALA A 335 5.99 -13.70 2.12
N TYR A 336 6.77 -14.41 1.31
CA TYR A 336 6.79 -15.87 1.31
C TYR A 336 7.31 -16.42 2.65
N ALA A 337 8.41 -15.86 3.17
CA ALA A 337 8.93 -16.21 4.48
C ALA A 337 7.91 -15.97 5.61
N TYR A 338 7.15 -14.87 5.53
CA TYR A 338 6.05 -14.57 6.45
C TYR A 338 4.95 -15.63 6.40
N CYS A 339 4.54 -16.07 5.20
CA CYS A 339 3.58 -17.14 5.05
C CYS A 339 4.08 -18.48 5.65
N LEU A 340 5.35 -18.82 5.41
CA LEU A 340 5.96 -20.03 5.97
C LEU A 340 6.08 -19.98 7.50
N LEU A 341 6.38 -18.80 8.06
CA LEU A 341 6.49 -18.57 9.50
C LEU A 341 5.16 -18.84 10.21
N LEU A 342 4.06 -18.39 9.63
CA LEU A 342 2.74 -18.41 10.25
C LEU A 342 1.95 -19.68 9.92
N GLY A 343 2.14 -20.26 8.74
CA GLY A 343 1.32 -21.34 8.25
C GLY A 343 -0.16 -20.98 8.09
N ALA A 344 -0.99 -21.93 7.74
CA ALA A 344 -2.42 -21.70 7.50
C ALA A 344 -3.16 -21.23 8.76
N GLU A 345 -2.82 -21.80 9.92
CA GLU A 345 -3.43 -21.42 11.19
C GLU A 345 -3.10 -20.00 11.60
N GLY A 346 -1.81 -19.61 11.56
CA GLY A 346 -1.38 -18.24 11.90
C GLY A 346 -1.95 -17.21 10.94
N LEU A 347 -2.02 -17.48 9.63
CA LEU A 347 -2.65 -16.60 8.66
C LEU A 347 -4.15 -16.38 8.95
N THR A 348 -4.85 -17.41 9.45
CA THR A 348 -6.25 -17.27 9.87
C THR A 348 -6.37 -16.43 11.15
N GLN A 349 -5.49 -16.65 12.12
CA GLN A 349 -5.45 -15.88 13.38
C GLN A 349 -5.19 -14.38 13.15
N ILE A 350 -4.41 -14.01 12.13
CA ILE A 350 -4.21 -12.61 11.74
C ILE A 350 -5.55 -11.91 11.54
N SER A 351 -6.41 -12.44 10.66
CA SER A 351 -7.69 -11.81 10.34
C SER A 351 -8.61 -11.76 11.55
N GLU A 352 -8.65 -12.82 12.36
CA GLU A 352 -9.46 -12.87 13.58
C GLU A 352 -9.05 -11.78 14.57
N ASN A 353 -7.74 -11.65 14.83
CA ASN A 353 -7.22 -10.66 15.76
C ASN A 353 -7.36 -9.23 15.24
N ALA A 354 -7.13 -9.01 13.93
CA ALA A 354 -7.34 -7.69 13.32
C ALA A 354 -8.78 -7.20 13.47
N VAL A 355 -9.75 -8.09 13.19
CA VAL A 355 -11.19 -7.80 13.34
C VAL A 355 -11.56 -7.59 14.81
N LEU A 356 -11.02 -8.41 15.72
CA LEU A 356 -11.25 -8.28 17.16
C LEU A 356 -10.78 -6.92 17.68
N ASN A 357 -9.54 -6.53 17.36
CA ASN A 357 -8.94 -5.28 17.80
C ASN A 357 -9.70 -4.05 17.27
N ALA A 358 -10.09 -4.07 16.00
CA ALA A 358 -10.87 -2.97 15.41
C ALA A 358 -12.24 -2.81 16.09
N ASN A 359 -12.98 -3.90 16.29
CA ASN A 359 -14.28 -3.86 16.97
C ASN A 359 -14.14 -3.47 18.44
N TYR A 360 -13.08 -3.90 19.12
CA TYR A 360 -12.79 -3.48 20.49
C TYR A 360 -12.65 -1.97 20.59
N MET A 361 -11.79 -1.37 19.77
CA MET A 361 -11.57 0.08 19.77
C MET A 361 -12.82 0.86 19.35
N MET A 362 -13.47 0.44 18.27
CA MET A 362 -14.71 1.07 17.78
C MET A 362 -15.76 1.16 18.88
N ASN A 363 -16.03 0.06 19.58
CA ASN A 363 -17.03 0.02 20.66
C ASN A 363 -16.64 0.88 21.88
N LYS A 364 -15.34 1.15 22.09
CA LYS A 364 -14.84 2.01 23.17
C LYS A 364 -14.83 3.50 22.81
N LEU A 365 -15.02 3.86 21.55
CA LEU A 365 -14.90 5.24 21.06
C LEU A 365 -16.23 5.80 20.51
N LYS A 366 -17.19 4.96 20.13
CA LYS A 366 -18.46 5.38 19.50
C LYS A 366 -19.39 6.21 20.39
N ASP A 367 -19.18 6.21 21.69
CA ASP A 367 -19.92 7.07 22.64
C ASP A 367 -19.43 8.52 22.61
N ILE A 368 -18.19 8.76 22.16
CA ILE A 368 -17.54 10.08 22.18
C ILE A 368 -17.43 10.70 20.79
N TYR A 369 -17.19 9.88 19.78
CA TYR A 369 -17.16 10.28 18.38
C TYR A 369 -18.36 9.71 17.64
N ASP A 370 -18.79 10.35 16.56
CA ASP A 370 -19.86 9.80 15.75
C ASP A 370 -19.37 8.56 15.00
N LEU A 371 -20.21 7.53 15.00
CA LEU A 371 -20.00 6.34 14.18
C LEU A 371 -21.08 6.35 13.07
N PRO A 372 -20.72 6.79 11.84
CA PRO A 372 -21.70 6.96 10.76
C PRO A 372 -22.44 5.68 10.37
N TYR A 373 -21.76 4.55 10.53
CA TYR A 373 -22.33 3.22 10.29
C TYR A 373 -22.11 2.36 11.53
N ASP A 374 -23.11 2.30 12.44
CA ASP A 374 -23.02 1.49 13.68
C ASP A 374 -23.31 0.02 13.38
N ILE A 375 -22.39 -0.61 12.67
CA ILE A 375 -22.39 -2.04 12.37
C ILE A 375 -21.02 -2.63 12.72
N GLN A 376 -20.95 -3.95 12.86
CA GLN A 376 -19.70 -4.64 13.12
C GLN A 376 -18.72 -4.38 11.97
N CYS A 377 -17.56 -3.84 12.29
CA CYS A 377 -16.49 -3.61 11.31
C CYS A 377 -15.61 -4.87 11.13
N MET A 378 -14.85 -4.85 10.05
CA MET A 378 -13.77 -5.82 9.82
C MET A 378 -12.49 -5.32 10.52
N HIS A 379 -11.37 -5.16 9.80
CA HIS A 379 -10.05 -4.81 10.34
C HIS A 379 -9.86 -3.32 10.65
N GLU A 380 -10.72 -2.46 10.15
CA GLU A 380 -10.68 -1.00 10.32
C GLU A 380 -12.10 -0.45 10.51
N PHE A 381 -12.19 0.77 11.02
CA PHE A 381 -13.44 1.49 11.18
C PHE A 381 -13.27 2.99 10.99
N VAL A 382 -14.34 3.68 10.67
CA VAL A 382 -14.36 5.12 10.44
C VAL A 382 -15.21 5.81 11.48
N LEU A 383 -14.58 6.70 12.25
CA LEU A 383 -15.27 7.66 13.13
C LEU A 383 -15.39 9.01 12.44
N SER A 384 -16.33 9.83 12.91
CA SER A 384 -16.44 11.22 12.53
C SER A 384 -16.24 12.14 13.73
N ALA A 385 -15.39 13.16 13.56
CA ALA A 385 -15.18 14.22 14.53
C ALA A 385 -16.23 15.35 14.40
N SER A 386 -17.41 15.09 13.82
CA SER A 386 -18.43 16.11 13.60
C SER A 386 -18.89 16.80 14.90
N ARG A 387 -19.02 16.06 16.00
CA ARG A 387 -19.34 16.63 17.32
C ARG A 387 -18.28 17.62 17.79
N GLN A 388 -17.01 17.27 17.65
CA GLN A 388 -15.90 18.14 18.04
C GLN A 388 -15.77 19.34 17.07
N ALA A 389 -16.10 19.16 15.81
CA ALA A 389 -16.10 20.24 14.82
C ALA A 389 -17.16 21.32 15.12
N GLU A 390 -18.27 20.98 15.76
CA GLU A 390 -19.25 21.95 16.27
C GLU A 390 -18.67 22.87 17.35
N LYS A 391 -17.63 22.42 18.04
CA LYS A 391 -16.85 23.19 19.03
C LYS A 391 -15.59 23.85 18.41
N GLY A 392 -15.44 23.76 17.10
CA GLY A 392 -14.30 24.31 16.36
C GLY A 392 -13.12 23.34 16.17
N VAL A 393 -13.10 22.19 16.83
CA VAL A 393 -11.99 21.22 16.77
C VAL A 393 -12.24 20.19 15.66
N LYS A 394 -11.46 20.25 14.58
CA LYS A 394 -11.57 19.39 13.40
C LYS A 394 -10.75 18.10 13.54
N ALA A 395 -10.98 17.15 12.64
CA ALA A 395 -10.19 15.91 12.57
C ALA A 395 -8.67 16.15 12.48
N LEU A 396 -8.24 17.21 11.76
CA LEU A 396 -6.83 17.60 11.72
C LEU A 396 -6.29 18.02 13.10
N ASP A 397 -7.08 18.72 13.90
CA ASP A 397 -6.65 19.17 15.22
C ASP A 397 -6.47 17.98 16.17
N ILE A 398 -7.40 17.01 16.11
CA ILE A 398 -7.30 15.75 16.85
C ILE A 398 -6.06 14.97 16.42
N ALA A 399 -5.79 14.88 15.11
CA ALA A 399 -4.60 14.23 14.57
C ALA A 399 -3.30 14.87 15.11
N LYS A 400 -3.24 16.21 15.16
CA LYS A 400 -2.09 16.94 15.72
C LYS A 400 -1.94 16.72 17.21
N ALA A 401 -3.03 16.65 17.97
CA ALA A 401 -3.02 16.37 19.40
C ALA A 401 -2.59 14.93 19.74
N LEU A 402 -2.83 13.96 18.85
CA LEU A 402 -2.33 12.59 18.98
C LEU A 402 -0.80 12.52 18.87
N ILE A 403 -0.19 13.35 18.02
CA ILE A 403 1.28 13.42 17.90
C ILE A 403 1.92 13.80 19.25
N ASP A 404 1.36 14.77 19.96
CA ASP A 404 1.85 15.19 21.28
C ASP A 404 1.72 14.12 22.37
N ARG A 405 0.86 13.11 22.12
CA ARG A 405 0.70 11.93 22.99
C ARG A 405 1.52 10.73 22.54
N GLY A 406 2.40 10.90 21.55
CA GLY A 406 3.31 9.86 21.06
C GLY A 406 2.68 8.84 20.13
N PHE A 407 1.53 9.16 19.54
CA PHE A 407 0.88 8.30 18.56
C PHE A 407 0.99 8.85 17.14
N HIS A 408 1.14 7.97 16.17
CA HIS A 408 0.89 8.35 14.78
C HIS A 408 -0.63 8.58 14.62
N PRO A 409 -1.06 9.68 13.97
CA PRO A 409 -2.47 9.91 13.75
C PRO A 409 -3.08 8.91 12.76
N PRO A 410 -4.40 8.64 12.83
CA PRO A 410 -5.11 7.87 11.83
C PRO A 410 -5.21 8.63 10.50
N THR A 411 -5.71 7.98 9.46
CA THR A 411 -6.07 8.66 8.21
C THR A 411 -7.26 9.59 8.46
N ILE A 412 -7.13 10.86 8.06
CA ILE A 412 -8.18 11.86 8.22
C ILE A 412 -8.75 12.28 6.86
N TYR A 413 -10.01 12.78 6.87
CA TYR A 413 -10.74 13.26 5.68
C TYR A 413 -10.92 12.21 4.58
N PHE A 414 -10.82 10.95 4.92
CA PHE A 414 -11.10 9.83 4.03
C PHE A 414 -11.81 8.70 4.79
N PRO A 415 -12.82 8.03 4.20
CA PRO A 415 -13.38 8.24 2.85
C PRO A 415 -14.21 9.53 2.75
N LEU A 416 -14.28 10.12 1.54
CA LEU A 416 -14.90 11.43 1.31
C LEU A 416 -16.41 11.51 1.64
N ILE A 417 -17.08 10.36 1.70
CA ILE A 417 -18.51 10.25 2.05
C ILE A 417 -18.78 10.47 3.54
N VAL A 418 -17.74 10.49 4.38
CA VAL A 418 -17.84 10.76 5.82
C VAL A 418 -17.21 12.11 6.13
N LYS A 419 -18.01 13.03 6.70
CA LYS A 419 -17.53 14.35 7.13
C LYS A 419 -16.62 14.21 8.35
N GLU A 420 -15.51 14.97 8.38
CA GLU A 420 -14.52 14.92 9.47
C GLU A 420 -14.08 13.48 9.81
N ALA A 421 -13.88 12.68 8.76
CA ALA A 421 -13.51 11.28 8.89
C ALA A 421 -12.17 11.07 9.59
N MET A 422 -12.13 10.05 10.44
CA MET A 422 -10.93 9.48 11.05
C MET A 422 -11.00 7.96 10.86
N MET A 423 -10.17 7.41 10.00
CA MET A 423 -10.12 5.98 9.70
C MET A 423 -9.00 5.32 10.49
N ILE A 424 -9.35 4.34 11.31
CA ILE A 424 -8.45 3.69 12.27
C ILE A 424 -8.34 2.21 11.94
N GLU A 425 -7.11 1.76 11.70
CA GLU A 425 -6.75 0.35 11.55
C GLU A 425 -5.74 -0.05 12.62
N PRO A 426 -6.14 -0.78 13.67
CA PRO A 426 -5.23 -1.14 14.78
C PRO A 426 -4.26 -2.27 14.44
N THR A 427 -4.53 -3.06 13.42
CA THR A 427 -3.86 -4.31 13.08
C THR A 427 -4.03 -5.42 14.13
N GLU A 428 -3.52 -6.60 13.84
CA GLU A 428 -3.48 -7.74 14.77
C GLU A 428 -2.30 -7.71 15.75
N CYS A 429 -1.31 -6.83 15.49
CA CYS A 429 -0.02 -6.86 16.18
C CYS A 429 -0.04 -6.16 17.54
N GLU A 430 -1.00 -5.27 17.76
CA GLU A 430 -1.03 -4.42 18.94
C GLU A 430 -1.58 -5.15 20.17
N SER A 431 -0.93 -4.88 21.32
CA SER A 431 -1.40 -5.40 22.60
C SER A 431 -2.65 -4.65 23.08
N LYS A 432 -3.41 -5.28 23.95
CA LYS A 432 -4.58 -4.63 24.57
C LYS A 432 -4.20 -3.33 25.31
N GLU A 433 -3.04 -3.32 25.96
CA GLU A 433 -2.52 -2.16 26.69
C GLU A 433 -2.23 -0.99 25.74
N THR A 434 -1.66 -1.26 24.55
CA THR A 434 -1.44 -0.26 23.51
C THR A 434 -2.76 0.30 23.01
N LEU A 435 -3.74 -0.57 22.72
CA LEU A 435 -5.08 -0.16 22.29
C LEU A 435 -5.78 0.69 23.34
N ASP A 436 -5.73 0.28 24.62
CA ASP A 436 -6.33 1.03 25.72
C ASP A 436 -5.69 2.41 25.90
N SER A 437 -4.37 2.51 25.73
CA SER A 437 -3.64 3.78 25.80
C SER A 437 -4.04 4.75 24.69
N PHE A 438 -4.21 4.25 23.46
CA PHE A 438 -4.73 5.06 22.35
C PHE A 438 -6.19 5.48 22.57
N ILE A 439 -7.04 4.57 23.03
CA ILE A 439 -8.44 4.87 23.37
C ILE A 439 -8.48 5.99 24.41
N GLN A 440 -7.66 5.92 25.46
CA GLN A 440 -7.61 6.95 26.47
C GLN A 440 -7.15 8.29 25.90
N ALA A 441 -6.10 8.29 25.05
CA ALA A 441 -5.65 9.51 24.37
C ALA A 441 -6.78 10.16 23.52
N MET A 442 -7.55 9.36 22.79
CA MET A 442 -8.69 9.85 22.02
C MET A 442 -9.79 10.43 22.92
N ARG A 443 -10.07 9.79 24.08
CA ARG A 443 -11.02 10.29 25.08
C ARG A 443 -10.58 11.62 25.68
N ASP A 444 -9.31 11.72 26.09
CA ASP A 444 -8.73 12.94 26.67
C ASP A 444 -8.78 14.10 25.67
N ILE A 445 -8.49 13.84 24.38
CA ILE A 445 -8.57 14.86 23.31
C ILE A 445 -10.03 15.33 23.12
N ALA A 446 -11.00 14.42 23.14
CA ALA A 446 -12.40 14.79 23.02
C ALA A 446 -12.88 15.63 24.23
N GLU A 447 -12.44 15.29 25.44
CA GLU A 447 -12.73 16.09 26.64
C GLU A 447 -12.10 17.48 26.56
N MET A 448 -10.83 17.56 26.09
CA MET A 448 -10.16 18.85 25.85
C MET A 448 -10.87 19.68 24.78
N ALA A 449 -11.36 19.05 23.70
CA ALA A 449 -12.13 19.74 22.68
C ALA A 449 -13.41 20.39 23.20
N GLU A 450 -14.04 19.81 24.22
CA GLU A 450 -15.22 20.38 24.90
C GLU A 450 -14.87 21.50 25.87
N LYS A 451 -13.78 21.37 26.65
CA LYS A 451 -13.44 22.27 27.77
C LYS A 451 -12.47 23.36 27.38
N GLU A 452 -11.50 23.05 26.54
CA GLU A 452 -10.33 23.88 26.23
C GLU A 452 -9.93 23.75 24.74
N PRO A 453 -10.79 24.08 23.77
CA PRO A 453 -10.53 23.89 22.35
C PRO A 453 -9.22 24.54 21.87
N GLU A 454 -8.83 25.70 22.44
CA GLU A 454 -7.60 26.40 22.09
C GLU A 454 -6.33 25.57 22.41
N THR A 455 -6.38 24.74 23.46
CA THR A 455 -5.29 23.81 23.78
C THR A 455 -5.10 22.77 22.66
N VAL A 456 -6.20 22.26 22.09
CA VAL A 456 -6.14 21.33 20.97
C VAL A 456 -5.64 22.02 19.70
N HIS A 457 -6.04 23.27 19.46
CA HIS A 457 -5.55 24.07 18.33
C HIS A 457 -4.05 24.37 18.39
N SER A 458 -3.47 24.47 19.61
CA SER A 458 -2.03 24.70 19.76
C SER A 458 -1.15 23.48 19.41
N CYS A 459 -1.75 22.29 19.36
CA CYS A 459 -1.02 21.05 19.05
C CYS A 459 -0.56 20.99 17.57
N PRO A 460 0.58 20.34 17.27
CA PRO A 460 1.52 19.73 18.22
C PRO A 460 2.47 20.76 18.83
N VAL A 461 2.80 20.59 20.12
CA VAL A 461 3.74 21.43 20.87
C VAL A 461 5.03 20.70 21.23
N THR A 462 5.06 19.38 21.09
CA THR A 462 6.24 18.53 21.44
C THR A 462 7.19 18.31 20.28
N THR A 463 6.81 18.69 19.06
CA THR A 463 7.61 18.53 17.84
C THR A 463 8.36 19.81 17.49
N ASP A 464 9.50 19.69 16.79
CA ASP A 464 10.30 20.85 16.31
C ASP A 464 9.53 21.75 15.32
N ILE A 465 8.56 21.19 14.62
CA ILE A 465 7.71 21.89 13.64
C ILE A 465 6.26 21.64 14.06
N SER A 466 5.52 22.70 14.33
CA SER A 466 4.12 22.58 14.72
C SER A 466 3.20 22.43 13.51
N ARG A 467 2.68 23.52 12.96
CA ARG A 467 1.75 23.54 11.82
C ARG A 467 2.38 24.27 10.63
N PRO A 468 2.89 23.53 9.61
CA PRO A 468 3.44 24.19 8.41
C PRO A 468 2.35 24.95 7.66
N ASN A 469 2.75 26.03 6.98
CA ASN A 469 1.85 26.77 6.09
C ASN A 469 1.70 26.02 4.77
N GLU A 470 0.81 25.03 4.74
CA GLU A 470 0.55 24.17 3.58
C GLU A 470 0.10 24.98 2.34
N LEU A 471 -0.67 26.04 2.56
CA LEU A 471 -1.13 26.91 1.47
C LEU A 471 0.03 27.64 0.79
N GLN A 472 0.97 28.15 1.57
CA GLN A 472 2.17 28.82 1.04
C GLN A 472 3.07 27.79 0.34
N ALA A 473 3.28 26.63 0.92
CA ALA A 473 4.06 25.55 0.33
C ALA A 473 3.50 25.14 -1.05
N ALA A 474 2.17 25.00 -1.16
CA ALA A 474 1.51 24.65 -2.42
C ALA A 474 1.60 25.77 -3.48
N LYS A 475 1.56 27.04 -3.07
CA LYS A 475 1.60 28.20 -3.99
C LYS A 475 3.00 28.61 -4.40
N ALA A 476 3.97 28.56 -3.49
CA ALA A 476 5.32 29.03 -3.72
C ALA A 476 6.27 27.97 -4.28
N MET A 477 6.01 26.67 -4.02
CA MET A 477 6.77 25.50 -4.52
C MET A 477 8.30 25.68 -4.47
N ASP A 478 8.82 26.46 -3.51
CA ASP A 478 10.26 26.59 -3.28
C ASP A 478 10.77 25.38 -2.52
N LEU A 479 11.23 24.38 -3.26
CA LEU A 479 11.68 23.09 -2.75
C LEU A 479 13.20 22.97 -2.71
N CYS A 480 13.92 24.03 -3.11
CA CYS A 480 15.37 24.02 -3.16
C CYS A 480 15.96 24.72 -1.95
N GLN A 481 16.80 24.03 -1.18
CA GLN A 481 17.70 24.69 -0.25
C GLN A 481 18.90 25.22 -1.02
N ILE A 482 18.98 26.52 -1.18
CA ILE A 482 20.18 27.18 -1.69
C ILE A 482 21.10 27.36 -0.48
N ALA A 483 22.29 26.76 -0.52
CA ALA A 483 23.34 27.12 0.40
C ALA A 483 23.77 28.55 0.05
N LEU A 484 23.49 29.50 0.91
CA LEU A 484 23.90 30.90 0.80
C LEU A 484 25.38 31.06 1.14
#